data_b6fada112ded023c978d660ff33462ca
#
_entry.id   b6fada112ded023c978d660ff33462ca
#
_cell.length_a   1.000
_cell.length_b   1.000
_cell.length_c   1.000
_cell.angle_alpha   90.00
_cell.angle_beta   90.00
_cell.angle_gamma   90.00
#
_symmetry.space_group_name_H-M   'P 1'
#
loop_
_entity.id
_entity.type
_entity.pdbx_description
1 polymer ?
#
loop_
_entity_poly.entity_id
_entity_poly.type
_entity_poly.pdbx_seq_one_letter_code
_entity_poly.pdbx_strand_id
1 'polypeptide(L)'
;MTETGELPSDLAGMQRYVDAWIRERGRYWTPLSQFARLAEEVGELGRELNFRFGDKPRAAKDEPGSVTDELGDIFFIVLLLANDLKIDLAGALAATVQKYGQRAGS
;
A
#
# COMPACT_ATOMS: atom_id res chain seq x y z
N MET A 1 -6.72 16.06 -14.12
CA MET A 1 -5.57 15.37 -13.53
C MET A 1 -4.33 16.24 -13.63
N THR A 2 -3.58 16.30 -12.58
CA THR A 2 -2.37 17.11 -12.58
C THR A 2 -1.28 16.46 -13.40
N GLU A 3 -0.56 17.28 -14.16
CA GLU A 3 0.54 16.83 -15.00
C GLU A 3 1.87 16.83 -14.28
N THR A 4 1.91 17.37 -13.08
CA THR A 4 3.18 17.52 -12.36
C THR A 4 3.63 16.22 -11.69
N GLY A 5 2.74 15.27 -11.51
CA GLY A 5 3.04 14.05 -10.79
C GLY A 5 3.06 14.21 -9.29
N GLU A 6 2.74 15.39 -8.81
CA GLU A 6 2.71 15.61 -7.37
C GLU A 6 1.41 15.08 -6.78
N LEU A 7 1.54 14.27 -5.75
CA LEU A 7 0.39 13.74 -5.06
C LEU A 7 -0.17 14.79 -4.10
N PRO A 8 -1.50 14.81 -3.92
CA PRO A 8 -2.06 15.59 -2.81
C PRO A 8 -1.49 15.12 -1.48
N SER A 9 -1.54 16.00 -0.49
CA SER A 9 -0.96 15.71 0.81
C SER A 9 -1.92 15.00 1.76
N ASP A 10 -3.20 14.95 1.42
CA ASP A 10 -4.18 14.28 2.27
C ASP A 10 -4.58 12.93 1.65
N LEU A 11 -5.03 12.03 2.48
CA LEU A 11 -5.32 10.67 2.06
C LEU A 11 -6.48 10.61 1.06
N ALA A 12 -7.53 11.39 1.29
CA ALA A 12 -8.65 11.43 0.36
C ALA A 12 -8.20 11.91 -1.03
N GLY A 13 -7.33 12.91 -1.06
CA GLY A 13 -6.76 13.40 -2.30
C GLY A 13 -5.91 12.36 -2.99
N MET A 14 -5.13 11.60 -2.21
CA MET A 14 -4.33 10.52 -2.76
C MET A 14 -5.21 9.47 -3.41
N GLN A 15 -6.32 9.13 -2.77
CA GLN A 15 -7.26 8.16 -3.35
C GLN A 15 -7.81 8.67 -4.69
N ARG A 16 -8.19 9.93 -4.76
CA ARG A 16 -8.71 10.51 -6.02
C ARG A 16 -7.64 10.52 -7.09
N TYR A 17 -6.42 10.88 -6.73
CA TYR A 17 -5.32 10.93 -7.69
C TYR A 17 -5.06 9.53 -8.29
N VAL A 18 -4.97 8.53 -7.42
CA VAL A 18 -4.69 7.16 -7.87
C VAL A 18 -5.86 6.62 -8.70
N ASP A 19 -7.10 6.97 -8.34
CA ASP A 19 -8.25 6.55 -9.12
C ASP A 19 -8.18 7.09 -10.55
N ALA A 20 -7.89 8.39 -10.70
CA ALA A 20 -7.76 8.97 -12.02
C ALA A 20 -6.61 8.33 -12.78
N TRP A 21 -5.50 8.09 -12.10
CA TRP A 21 -4.30 7.52 -12.71
C TRP A 21 -4.57 6.13 -13.28
N ILE A 22 -5.25 5.27 -12.51
CA ILE A 22 -5.50 3.90 -12.98
C ILE A 22 -6.53 3.88 -14.13
N ARG A 23 -7.54 4.76 -14.06
CA ARG A 23 -8.57 4.80 -15.10
C ARG A 23 -8.01 5.31 -16.44
N GLU A 24 -7.01 6.18 -16.39
CA GLU A 24 -6.36 6.64 -17.60
C GLU A 24 -5.55 5.55 -18.29
N ARG A 25 -5.09 4.56 -17.53
CA ARG A 25 -4.23 3.49 -18.05
C ARG A 25 -4.94 2.17 -18.25
N GLY A 26 -6.25 2.18 -18.07
CA GLY A 26 -7.03 0.98 -18.25
C GLY A 26 -8.14 0.92 -17.22
N ARG A 27 -8.14 -0.13 -16.43
CA ARG A 27 -9.21 -0.31 -15.46
C ARG A 27 -8.68 -1.10 -14.27
N TYR A 28 -9.48 -1.11 -13.24
CA TYR A 28 -9.15 -1.88 -12.05
C TYR A 28 -9.17 -3.37 -12.34
N TRP A 29 -8.26 -4.07 -11.73
CA TRP A 29 -8.34 -5.53 -11.65
C TRP A 29 -9.42 -5.89 -10.66
N THR A 30 -9.83 -7.16 -10.66
CA THR A 30 -10.82 -7.60 -9.69
C THR A 30 -10.25 -7.46 -8.26
N PRO A 31 -11.12 -7.28 -7.25
CA PRO A 31 -10.63 -7.19 -5.88
C PRO A 31 -9.80 -8.39 -5.45
N LEU A 32 -10.17 -9.58 -5.89
CA LEU A 32 -9.40 -10.77 -5.52
C LEU A 32 -8.02 -10.78 -6.17
N SER A 33 -7.91 -10.32 -7.42
CA SER A 33 -6.61 -10.20 -8.06
C SER A 33 -5.74 -9.17 -7.36
N GLN A 34 -6.34 -8.07 -6.92
CA GLN A 34 -5.62 -7.05 -6.17
C GLN A 34 -5.13 -7.59 -4.83
N PHE A 35 -5.95 -8.38 -4.16
CA PHE A 35 -5.55 -9.01 -2.92
C PHE A 35 -4.37 -9.95 -3.13
N ALA A 36 -4.40 -10.75 -4.21
CA ALA A 36 -3.30 -11.67 -4.50
C ALA A 36 -2.00 -10.89 -4.70
N ARG A 37 -2.07 -9.77 -5.41
CA ARG A 37 -0.90 -8.93 -5.61
C ARG A 37 -0.41 -8.31 -4.31
N LEU A 38 -1.34 -7.87 -3.46
CA LEU A 38 -0.99 -7.34 -2.15
C LEU A 38 -0.23 -8.38 -1.33
N ALA A 39 -0.71 -9.61 -1.34
CA ALA A 39 -0.06 -10.69 -0.60
C ALA A 39 1.37 -10.92 -1.10
N GLU A 40 1.59 -10.84 -2.42
CA GLU A 40 2.93 -10.96 -2.97
C GLU A 40 3.85 -9.85 -2.47
N GLU A 41 3.35 -8.62 -2.47
CA GLU A 41 4.18 -7.48 -2.03
C GLU A 41 4.47 -7.55 -0.53
N VAL A 42 3.52 -8.03 0.25
CA VAL A 42 3.75 -8.23 1.68
C VAL A 42 4.85 -9.27 1.89
N GLY A 43 4.83 -10.33 1.08
CA GLY A 43 5.90 -11.33 1.11
C GLY A 43 7.26 -10.74 0.79
N GLU A 44 7.32 -9.88 -0.24
CA GLU A 44 8.56 -9.21 -0.60
C GLU A 44 9.06 -8.31 0.53
N LEU A 45 8.14 -7.59 1.18
CA LEU A 45 8.50 -6.78 2.32
C LEU A 45 9.09 -7.64 3.44
N GLY A 46 8.44 -8.77 3.74
CA GLY A 46 8.93 -9.69 4.76
C GLY A 46 10.33 -10.19 4.45
N ARG A 47 10.58 -10.49 3.17
CA ARG A 47 11.88 -10.94 2.72
C ARG A 47 12.95 -9.87 2.96
N GLU A 48 12.65 -8.62 2.60
CA GLU A 48 13.60 -7.53 2.80
C GLU A 48 13.88 -7.27 4.29
N LEU A 49 12.85 -7.31 5.10
CA LEU A 49 13.02 -7.12 6.53
C LEU A 49 13.85 -8.24 7.15
N ASN A 50 13.65 -9.46 6.66
CA ASN A 50 14.41 -10.59 7.14
C ASN A 50 15.90 -10.49 6.79
N PHE A 51 16.21 -10.02 5.58
CA PHE A 51 17.61 -9.81 5.19
C PHE A 51 18.26 -8.68 5.99
N ARG A 52 17.52 -7.63 6.32
CA ARG A 52 18.09 -6.48 7.01
C ARG A 52 18.18 -6.68 8.51
N PHE A 53 17.20 -7.33 9.10
CA PHE A 53 17.07 -7.38 10.56
C PHE A 53 16.98 -8.78 11.11
N GLY A 54 16.83 -9.79 10.26
CA GLY A 54 16.76 -11.17 10.68
C GLY A 54 18.12 -11.86 10.65
N ASP A 55 18.10 -13.17 10.88
CA ASP A 55 19.30 -13.96 10.91
C ASP A 55 19.70 -14.51 9.55
N LYS A 56 18.87 -14.32 8.54
CA LYS A 56 19.11 -14.90 7.23
C LYS A 56 19.83 -13.90 6.33
N PRO A 57 21.07 -14.18 5.95
CA PRO A 57 21.79 -13.28 5.05
C PRO A 57 21.25 -13.38 3.63
N ARG A 58 21.38 -12.29 2.89
CA ARG A 58 21.02 -12.28 1.49
C ARG A 58 22.02 -13.14 0.70
N ALA A 59 21.51 -13.99 -0.16
CA ALA A 59 22.38 -14.77 -1.02
C ALA A 59 22.99 -13.86 -2.09
N ALA A 60 24.19 -14.22 -2.57
CA ALA A 60 24.89 -13.38 -3.53
C ALA A 60 24.08 -13.17 -4.82
N LYS A 61 23.23 -14.13 -5.18
CA LYS A 61 22.41 -14.05 -6.38
C LYS A 61 21.15 -13.20 -6.20
N ASP A 62 20.80 -12.85 -4.98
CA ASP A 62 19.58 -12.11 -4.72
C ASP A 62 19.78 -10.64 -5.02
N GLU A 63 18.83 -10.07 -5.73
CA GLU A 63 18.83 -8.65 -5.99
C GLU A 63 18.57 -7.86 -4.71
N PRO A 64 19.27 -6.76 -4.48
CA PRO A 64 18.94 -5.88 -3.36
C PRO A 64 17.54 -5.31 -3.57
N GLY A 65 16.75 -5.34 -2.53
CA GLY A 65 15.43 -4.73 -2.55
C GLY A 65 15.41 -3.50 -1.68
N SER A 66 14.26 -2.88 -1.62
CA SER A 66 14.08 -1.65 -0.86
C SER A 66 12.81 -1.74 -0.03
N VAL A 67 12.94 -1.55 1.28
CA VAL A 67 11.78 -1.48 2.15
C VAL A 67 10.86 -0.32 1.72
N THR A 68 11.47 0.79 1.32
CA THR A 68 10.70 1.94 0.83
C THR A 68 9.84 1.57 -0.37
N ASP A 69 10.45 0.88 -1.34
CA ASP A 69 9.71 0.49 -2.55
C ASP A 69 8.59 -0.48 -2.22
N GLU A 70 8.86 -1.45 -1.34
CA GLU A 70 7.83 -2.42 -0.99
C GLU A 70 6.67 -1.78 -0.23
N LEU A 71 6.96 -0.85 0.68
CA LEU A 71 5.90 -0.14 1.38
C LEU A 71 5.09 0.71 0.40
N GLY A 72 5.75 1.35 -0.56
CA GLY A 72 5.06 2.10 -1.60
C GLY A 72 4.15 1.22 -2.44
N ASP A 73 4.65 0.07 -2.85
CA ASP A 73 3.86 -0.88 -3.64
C ASP A 73 2.64 -1.37 -2.86
N ILE A 74 2.84 -1.70 -1.59
CA ILE A 74 1.74 -2.15 -0.72
C ILE A 74 0.68 -1.06 -0.59
N PHE A 75 1.12 0.16 -0.30
CA PHE A 75 0.18 1.24 -0.09
C PHE A 75 -0.58 1.57 -1.38
N PHE A 76 0.11 1.52 -2.52
CA PHE A 76 -0.54 1.73 -3.81
C PHE A 76 -1.69 0.73 -4.02
N ILE A 77 -1.45 -0.54 -3.73
CA ILE A 77 -2.49 -1.57 -3.90
C ILE A 77 -3.62 -1.37 -2.90
N VAL A 78 -3.30 -0.95 -1.67
CA VAL A 78 -4.33 -0.64 -0.68
C VAL A 78 -5.23 0.48 -1.19
N LEU A 79 -4.65 1.53 -1.79
CA LEU A 79 -5.44 2.61 -2.36
C LEU A 79 -6.32 2.12 -3.50
N LEU A 80 -5.79 1.28 -4.38
CA LEU A 80 -6.58 0.73 -5.48
C LEU A 80 -7.75 -0.10 -4.96
N LEU A 81 -7.49 -0.95 -3.98
CA LEU A 81 -8.53 -1.82 -3.45
C LEU A 81 -9.62 -1.00 -2.76
N ALA A 82 -9.22 0.00 -1.97
CA ALA A 82 -10.18 0.87 -1.32
C ALA A 82 -11.03 1.63 -2.32
N ASN A 83 -10.40 2.16 -3.38
CA ASN A 83 -11.14 2.88 -4.40
C ASN A 83 -12.16 1.99 -5.10
N ASP A 84 -11.74 0.77 -5.44
CA ASP A 84 -12.60 -0.17 -6.13
C ASP A 84 -13.82 -0.53 -5.28
N LEU A 85 -13.63 -0.66 -3.97
CA LEU A 85 -14.69 -1.03 -3.04
C LEU A 85 -15.39 0.18 -2.43
N LYS A 86 -15.04 1.40 -2.85
CA LYS A 86 -15.66 2.63 -2.39
C LYS A 86 -15.47 2.85 -0.89
N ILE A 87 -14.27 2.58 -0.42
CA ILE A 87 -13.91 2.75 1.00
C ILE A 87 -13.08 4.01 1.17
N ASP A 88 -13.48 4.84 2.14
CA ASP A 88 -12.74 6.04 2.52
C ASP A 88 -11.64 5.64 3.52
N LEU A 89 -10.40 5.64 3.07
CA LEU A 89 -9.28 5.18 3.90
C LEU A 89 -9.00 6.11 5.07
N ALA A 90 -9.22 7.42 4.90
CA ALA A 90 -9.00 8.34 6.01
C ALA A 90 -9.95 8.01 7.16
N GLY A 91 -11.22 7.75 6.83
CA GLY A 91 -12.20 7.36 7.84
C GLY A 91 -11.87 6.00 8.46
N ALA A 92 -11.45 5.06 7.62
CA ALA A 92 -11.09 3.72 8.12
C ALA A 92 -9.91 3.81 9.07
N LEU A 93 -8.90 4.61 8.72
CA LEU A 93 -7.72 4.77 9.58
C LEU A 93 -8.10 5.45 10.90
N ALA A 94 -8.92 6.50 10.83
CA ALA A 94 -9.37 7.19 12.04
C ALA A 94 -10.06 6.23 13.00
N ALA A 95 -10.95 5.38 12.47
CA ALA A 95 -11.64 4.39 13.28
C ALA A 95 -10.67 3.37 13.89
N THR A 96 -9.66 2.98 13.12
CA THR A 96 -8.67 2.03 13.60
C THR A 96 -7.83 2.63 14.72
N VAL A 97 -7.40 3.86 14.56
CA VAL A 97 -6.61 4.56 15.58
C VAL A 97 -7.41 4.68 16.87
N GLN A 98 -8.69 5.04 16.76
CA GLN A 98 -9.54 5.14 17.93
C GLN A 98 -9.69 3.79 18.63
N LYS A 99 -9.88 2.74 17.86
CA LYS A 99 -10.03 1.39 18.39
C LYS A 99 -8.77 0.98 19.19
N TYR A 100 -7.61 1.19 18.61
CA TYR A 100 -6.37 0.83 19.28
C TYR A 100 -6.07 1.73 20.47
N GLY A 101 -6.44 3.00 20.40
CA GLY A 101 -6.32 3.91 21.53
C GLY A 101 -7.15 3.45 22.71
N GLN A 102 -8.38 3.02 22.48
CA GLN A 102 -9.22 2.50 23.54
C GLN A 102 -8.66 1.22 24.15
N ARG A 103 -8.11 0.34 23.31
CA ARG A 103 -7.51 -0.90 23.80
C ARG A 103 -6.24 -0.69 24.59
N ALA A 104 -5.53 0.40 24.31
CA ALA A 104 -4.22 0.66 24.92
C ALA A 104 -4.32 1.23 26.32
N GLY A 105 -5.50 1.27 26.90
CA GLY A 105 -5.57 1.64 28.31
C GLY A 105 -6.21 2.97 28.59
N SER A 106 -6.87 3.46 27.66
CA SER A 106 -7.66 4.65 27.93
C SER A 106 -8.84 4.29 28.81
#